data_0deb7a3399e8ca872e41841cc344abeb
#
_entry.id   0deb7a3399e8ca872e41841cc344abeb
#
_cell.length_a   1.000
_cell.length_b   1.000
_cell.length_c   1.000
_cell.angle_alpha   90.00
_cell.angle_beta   90.00
_cell.angle_gamma   90.00
#
_symmetry.space_group_name_H-M   'P 1'
#
loop_
_entity.id
_entity.type
_entity.pdbx_description
1 polymer ?
#
loop_
_entity_poly.entity_id
_entity_poly.type
_entity_poly.pdbx_seq_one_letter_code
_entity_poly.pdbx_strand_id
1 'polypeptide(L)'
;MSDYARYMGLVNEACDNVNTKGIFSQESIDRWRAASADPNGLNEYGVPNYVAYPNTDWFDEVFDTGYSQEHNLSVAGSSEKVKYMLSLGYLDNQGVMNRWNLDSSTQKINFRTNLEAKIVKWMTVGTRLYGQKQDYGMANISNGFKYLYQTTPGVYPGEPNYWGRPALASEESSNANNIFGQMAGATGFNTVWRLNASVYGIITPYKGLNIEGTFNYSPTFTDKSSYSRQNGYWDYVTDQRVSESALENASITNTSARTWRQSAEILVRYNTTIKKDHALGAL
;
A
#
# COMPACT_ATOMS: atom_id res chain seq x y z
N MET A 1 14.70 6.49 -17.81
CA MET A 1 15.90 6.78 -18.67
C MET A 1 17.01 5.92 -18.08
N SER A 2 17.57 5.03 -18.87
CA SER A 2 18.60 4.08 -18.46
C SER A 2 19.98 4.36 -19.12
N ASP A 3 20.19 5.57 -19.65
CA ASP A 3 21.45 6.02 -20.24
C ASP A 3 21.99 7.20 -19.43
N TYR A 4 22.94 6.91 -18.53
CA TYR A 4 23.51 7.91 -17.65
C TYR A 4 24.43 8.89 -18.37
N ALA A 5 25.18 8.45 -19.37
CA ALA A 5 26.03 9.34 -20.17
C ALA A 5 25.19 10.42 -20.89
N ARG A 6 24.02 10.03 -21.41
CA ARG A 6 23.06 10.98 -21.98
C ARG A 6 22.48 11.92 -20.93
N TYR A 7 22.10 11.39 -19.76
CA TYR A 7 21.61 12.19 -18.64
C TYR A 7 22.63 13.28 -18.25
N MET A 8 23.91 12.90 -18.05
CA MET A 8 24.99 13.84 -17.73
C MET A 8 25.11 14.94 -18.78
N GLY A 9 25.03 14.59 -20.07
CA GLY A 9 25.06 15.56 -21.16
C GLY A 9 23.91 16.55 -21.11
N LEU A 10 22.68 16.06 -20.89
CA LEU A 10 21.48 16.89 -20.76
C LEU A 10 21.54 17.85 -19.55
N VAL A 11 22.10 17.40 -18.42
CA VAL A 11 22.30 18.23 -17.24
C VAL A 11 23.30 19.35 -17.55
N ASN A 12 24.41 19.04 -18.19
CA ASN A 12 25.37 20.06 -18.61
C ASN A 12 24.77 21.09 -19.58
N GLU A 13 23.99 20.62 -20.59
CA GLU A 13 23.25 21.49 -21.50
C GLU A 13 22.27 22.40 -20.76
N ALA A 14 21.57 21.87 -19.75
CA ALA A 14 20.67 22.67 -18.92
C ALA A 14 21.43 23.74 -18.10
N CYS A 15 22.63 23.43 -17.60
CA CYS A 15 23.53 24.40 -16.95
C CYS A 15 23.95 25.48 -17.90
N ASP A 16 24.38 25.14 -19.12
CA ASP A 16 24.79 26.08 -20.14
C ASP A 16 23.66 27.05 -20.53
N ASN A 17 22.44 26.56 -20.64
CA ASN A 17 21.25 27.38 -20.94
C ASN A 17 20.97 28.47 -19.91
N VAL A 18 21.44 28.28 -18.66
CA VAL A 18 21.32 29.29 -17.59
C VAL A 18 22.66 29.97 -17.24
N ASN A 19 23.64 29.85 -18.13
CA ASN A 19 24.98 30.40 -17.99
C ASN A 19 25.70 29.95 -16.71
N THR A 20 25.50 28.70 -16.30
CA THR A 20 26.24 28.08 -15.18
C THR A 20 27.18 27.00 -15.72
N LYS A 21 28.26 26.73 -14.98
CA LYS A 21 29.20 25.68 -15.36
C LYS A 21 28.53 24.31 -15.25
N GLY A 22 28.71 23.46 -16.26
CA GLY A 22 28.30 22.08 -16.23
C GLY A 22 28.85 21.31 -15.02
N ILE A 23 28.05 20.38 -14.50
CA ILE A 23 28.37 19.60 -13.29
C ILE A 23 29.35 18.47 -13.65
N PHE A 24 29.17 17.85 -14.81
CA PHE A 24 29.92 16.67 -15.22
C PHE A 24 31.06 17.01 -16.15
N SER A 25 32.24 16.40 -15.94
CA SER A 25 33.34 16.54 -16.88
C SER A 25 33.07 15.70 -18.16
N GLN A 26 33.65 16.16 -19.28
CA GLN A 26 33.57 15.39 -20.52
C GLN A 26 34.22 13.99 -20.38
N GLU A 27 35.29 13.91 -19.61
CA GLU A 27 35.95 12.63 -19.30
C GLU A 27 35.01 11.65 -18.59
N SER A 28 34.23 12.11 -17.60
CA SER A 28 33.24 11.29 -16.92
C SER A 28 32.17 10.80 -17.90
N ILE A 29 31.65 11.67 -18.76
CA ILE A 29 30.65 11.31 -19.77
C ILE A 29 31.18 10.25 -20.73
N ASP A 30 32.40 10.41 -21.22
CA ASP A 30 33.04 9.50 -22.17
C ASP A 30 33.37 8.15 -21.51
N ARG A 31 33.75 8.16 -20.23
CA ARG A 31 33.98 6.94 -19.45
C ARG A 31 32.70 6.13 -19.29
N TRP A 32 31.58 6.76 -18.92
CA TRP A 32 30.26 6.07 -18.84
C TRP A 32 29.79 5.55 -20.19
N ARG A 33 30.03 6.31 -21.25
CA ARG A 33 29.69 5.88 -22.62
C ARG A 33 30.49 4.65 -23.04
N ALA A 34 31.79 4.64 -22.77
CA ALA A 34 32.67 3.51 -23.04
C ALA A 34 32.25 2.26 -22.25
N ALA A 35 31.97 2.43 -20.94
CA ALA A 35 31.53 1.36 -20.07
C ALA A 35 30.17 0.78 -20.49
N SER A 36 29.26 1.63 -20.99
CA SER A 36 27.94 1.20 -21.51
C SER A 36 28.04 0.35 -22.77
N ALA A 37 29.12 0.53 -23.56
CA ALA A 37 29.34 -0.27 -24.76
C ALA A 37 29.86 -1.69 -24.44
N ASP A 38 30.46 -1.88 -23.26
CA ASP A 38 30.92 -3.19 -22.77
C ASP A 38 30.57 -3.35 -21.28
N PRO A 39 29.31 -3.63 -20.94
CA PRO A 39 28.86 -3.71 -19.54
C PRO A 39 29.56 -4.79 -18.72
N ASN A 40 29.95 -5.89 -19.33
CA ASN A 40 30.63 -7.02 -18.66
C ASN A 40 32.15 -6.90 -18.63
N GLY A 41 32.70 -5.91 -19.32
CA GLY A 41 34.10 -5.58 -19.24
C GLY A 41 34.49 -5.16 -17.82
N LEU A 42 35.75 -5.32 -17.45
CA LEU A 42 36.27 -4.95 -16.16
C LEU A 42 36.91 -3.57 -16.21
N ASN A 43 36.65 -2.78 -15.17
CA ASN A 43 37.35 -1.52 -14.98
C ASN A 43 38.79 -1.74 -14.43
N GLU A 44 39.50 -0.69 -14.17
CA GLU A 44 40.88 -0.68 -13.63
C GLU A 44 41.00 -1.35 -12.24
N TYR A 45 39.90 -1.52 -11.51
CA TYR A 45 39.81 -2.19 -10.20
C TYR A 45 39.32 -3.63 -10.30
N GLY A 46 39.12 -4.16 -11.50
CA GLY A 46 38.63 -5.52 -11.71
C GLY A 46 37.13 -5.69 -11.44
N VAL A 47 36.39 -4.58 -11.37
CA VAL A 47 34.93 -4.55 -11.13
C VAL A 47 34.21 -4.47 -12.47
N PRO A 48 33.11 -5.22 -12.69
CA PRO A 48 32.35 -5.14 -13.93
C PRO A 48 31.80 -3.72 -14.17
N ASN A 49 31.84 -3.30 -15.44
CA ASN A 49 31.41 -1.96 -15.83
C ASN A 49 29.95 -1.66 -15.46
N TYR A 50 29.04 -2.63 -15.52
CA TYR A 50 27.64 -2.43 -15.09
C TYR A 50 27.47 -2.14 -13.60
N VAL A 51 28.49 -2.44 -12.78
CA VAL A 51 28.54 -2.11 -11.35
C VAL A 51 29.22 -0.78 -11.11
N ALA A 52 30.39 -0.55 -11.74
CA ALA A 52 31.21 0.63 -11.53
C ALA A 52 30.64 1.87 -12.23
N TYR A 53 30.02 1.68 -13.39
CA TYR A 53 29.42 2.71 -14.25
C TYR A 53 27.98 2.32 -14.62
N PRO A 54 27.07 2.22 -13.64
CA PRO A 54 25.75 1.68 -13.86
C PRO A 54 24.89 2.54 -14.75
N ASN A 55 24.00 1.86 -15.50
CA ASN A 55 22.91 2.45 -16.26
C ASN A 55 21.59 1.81 -15.82
N THR A 56 21.27 1.99 -14.57
CA THR A 56 20.13 1.35 -13.92
C THR A 56 18.81 1.88 -14.48
N ASP A 57 17.97 1.01 -14.99
CA ASP A 57 16.57 1.32 -15.23
C ASP A 57 15.78 1.08 -13.94
N TRP A 58 15.55 2.13 -13.18
CA TRP A 58 14.88 2.04 -11.88
C TRP A 58 13.42 1.62 -11.99
N PHE A 59 12.76 1.81 -13.14
CA PHE A 59 11.41 1.29 -13.33
C PHE A 59 11.42 -0.23 -13.45
N ASP A 60 12.33 -0.80 -14.24
CA ASP A 60 12.49 -2.24 -14.37
C ASP A 60 13.00 -2.88 -13.07
N GLU A 61 13.83 -2.15 -12.30
CA GLU A 61 14.32 -2.64 -11.01
C GLU A 61 13.27 -2.64 -9.91
N VAL A 62 12.41 -1.65 -9.85
CA VAL A 62 11.46 -1.44 -8.74
C VAL A 62 10.13 -2.16 -8.98
N PHE A 63 9.67 -2.17 -10.22
CA PHE A 63 8.39 -2.79 -10.56
C PHE A 63 8.55 -4.24 -10.98
N ASP A 64 7.69 -5.08 -10.48
CA ASP A 64 7.56 -6.47 -10.88
C ASP A 64 6.10 -6.80 -11.16
N THR A 65 5.86 -7.96 -11.76
CA THR A 65 4.50 -8.43 -11.97
C THR A 65 3.84 -8.76 -10.65
N GLY A 66 2.87 -7.95 -10.25
CA GLY A 66 1.99 -8.25 -9.15
C GLY A 66 0.80 -9.07 -9.61
N TYR A 67 0.31 -9.96 -8.76
CA TYR A 67 -0.97 -10.61 -9.00
C TYR A 67 -1.95 -10.32 -7.87
N SER A 68 -3.24 -10.38 -8.22
CA SER A 68 -4.33 -10.28 -7.28
C SER A 68 -5.27 -11.45 -7.45
N GLN A 69 -5.67 -12.07 -6.35
CA GLN A 69 -6.69 -13.12 -6.34
C GLN A 69 -7.79 -12.75 -5.36
N GLU A 70 -9.02 -13.00 -5.77
CA GLU A 70 -10.19 -12.78 -4.96
C GLU A 70 -11.10 -14.02 -4.99
N HIS A 71 -11.50 -14.47 -3.81
CA HIS A 71 -12.39 -15.60 -3.64
C HIS A 71 -13.59 -15.19 -2.79
N ASN A 72 -14.77 -15.40 -3.31
CA ASN A 72 -16.01 -15.10 -2.62
C ASN A 72 -16.91 -16.35 -2.60
N LEU A 73 -17.36 -16.69 -1.41
CA LEU A 73 -18.33 -17.77 -1.20
C LEU A 73 -19.55 -17.18 -0.48
N SER A 74 -20.74 -17.48 -0.97
CA SER A 74 -21.95 -17.06 -0.30
C SER A 74 -23.01 -18.15 -0.34
N VAL A 75 -23.78 -18.24 0.74
CA VAL A 75 -24.96 -19.08 0.85
C VAL A 75 -26.11 -18.27 1.42
N ALA A 76 -27.27 -18.39 0.83
CA ALA A 76 -28.47 -17.74 1.31
C ALA A 76 -29.64 -18.70 1.22
N GLY A 77 -30.58 -18.57 2.15
CA GLY A 77 -31.80 -19.37 2.18
C GLY A 77 -32.91 -18.65 2.91
N SER A 78 -34.10 -19.08 2.64
CA SER A 78 -35.31 -18.57 3.32
C SER A 78 -36.35 -19.61 3.54
N SER A 79 -37.07 -19.48 4.65
CA SER A 79 -38.31 -20.17 4.94
C SER A 79 -39.39 -19.14 5.28
N GLU A 80 -40.56 -19.56 5.62
CA GLU A 80 -41.66 -18.67 6.07
C GLU A 80 -41.27 -17.84 7.31
N LYS A 81 -40.39 -18.40 8.14
CA LYS A 81 -40.03 -17.79 9.44
C LYS A 81 -38.62 -17.21 9.49
N VAL A 82 -37.71 -17.71 8.68
CA VAL A 82 -36.29 -17.34 8.78
C VAL A 82 -35.75 -17.07 7.40
N LYS A 83 -34.98 -15.96 7.29
CA LYS A 83 -34.14 -15.64 6.13
C LYS A 83 -32.70 -15.49 6.61
N TYR A 84 -31.78 -16.06 5.87
CA TYR A 84 -30.37 -15.96 6.20
C TYR A 84 -29.51 -15.77 4.95
N MET A 85 -28.41 -15.13 5.15
CA MET A 85 -27.30 -14.98 4.19
C MET A 85 -26.00 -15.05 4.96
N LEU A 86 -25.07 -15.86 4.48
CA LEU A 86 -23.68 -15.91 4.94
C LEU A 86 -22.78 -15.71 3.72
N SER A 87 -21.75 -14.88 3.87
CA SER A 87 -20.73 -14.67 2.84
C SER A 87 -19.36 -14.61 3.48
N LEU A 88 -18.41 -15.22 2.81
CA LEU A 88 -16.98 -15.17 3.14
C LEU A 88 -16.24 -14.63 1.93
N GLY A 89 -15.29 -13.75 2.15
CA GLY A 89 -14.43 -13.19 1.10
C GLY A 89 -12.97 -13.21 1.52
N TYR A 90 -12.12 -13.52 0.57
CA TYR A 90 -10.67 -13.46 0.69
C TYR A 90 -10.12 -12.68 -0.49
N LEU A 91 -9.25 -11.72 -0.21
CA LEU A 91 -8.48 -10.98 -1.21
C LEU A 91 -7.01 -11.07 -0.82
N ASP A 92 -6.18 -11.39 -1.79
CA ASP A 92 -4.73 -11.30 -1.71
C ASP A 92 -4.24 -10.51 -2.92
N ASN A 93 -3.61 -9.38 -2.66
CA ASN A 93 -3.03 -8.49 -3.66
C ASN A 93 -1.57 -8.25 -3.30
N GLN A 94 -0.67 -8.78 -4.10
CA GLN A 94 0.77 -8.67 -3.85
C GLN A 94 1.35 -7.29 -4.16
N GLY A 95 0.62 -6.44 -4.89
CA GLY A 95 1.17 -5.18 -5.37
C GLY A 95 2.23 -5.39 -6.47
N VAL A 96 2.79 -4.30 -6.94
CA VAL A 96 3.78 -4.29 -8.05
C VAL A 96 5.19 -3.90 -7.59
N MET A 97 5.35 -3.46 -6.35
CA MET A 97 6.64 -3.11 -5.72
C MET A 97 6.98 -4.15 -4.64
N ASN A 98 7.17 -5.39 -5.06
CA ASN A 98 7.39 -6.53 -4.16
C ASN A 98 8.77 -7.19 -4.33
N ARG A 99 9.63 -6.60 -5.14
CA ARG A 99 11.00 -7.07 -5.34
C ARG A 99 11.79 -6.98 -4.04
N TRP A 100 12.70 -7.91 -3.82
CA TRP A 100 13.59 -7.96 -2.66
C TRP A 100 12.86 -8.01 -1.29
N ASN A 101 11.69 -8.66 -1.24
CA ASN A 101 10.86 -8.74 -0.02
C ASN A 101 10.40 -7.36 0.52
N LEU A 102 10.33 -6.36 -0.35
CA LEU A 102 9.66 -5.11 -0.04
C LEU A 102 8.16 -5.36 -0.09
N ASP A 103 7.57 -5.65 1.05
CA ASP A 103 6.17 -6.04 1.16
C ASP A 103 5.23 -4.85 0.89
N SER A 104 4.67 -4.81 -0.32
CA SER A 104 3.59 -3.89 -0.71
C SER A 104 2.23 -4.58 -0.79
N SER A 105 2.10 -5.76 -0.21
CA SER A 105 0.90 -6.59 -0.29
C SER A 105 -0.27 -6.04 0.52
N THR A 106 -1.45 -6.47 0.16
CA THR A 106 -2.67 -6.28 0.95
C THR A 106 -3.44 -7.59 0.98
N GLN A 107 -3.64 -8.13 2.18
CA GLN A 107 -4.48 -9.30 2.38
C GLN A 107 -5.72 -8.90 3.16
N LYS A 108 -6.87 -9.40 2.74
CA LYS A 108 -8.16 -9.10 3.38
C LYS A 108 -9.00 -10.37 3.47
N ILE A 109 -9.46 -10.64 4.68
CA ILE A 109 -10.49 -11.65 4.95
C ILE A 109 -11.71 -10.91 5.48
N ASN A 110 -12.87 -11.23 4.97
CA ASN A 110 -14.12 -10.66 5.47
C ASN A 110 -15.21 -11.74 5.55
N PHE A 111 -16.12 -11.49 6.45
CA PHE A 111 -17.36 -12.25 6.52
C PHE A 111 -18.55 -11.30 6.62
N ARG A 112 -19.67 -11.72 6.10
CA ARG A 112 -20.96 -11.05 6.27
C ARG A 112 -22.03 -12.08 6.59
N THR A 113 -22.87 -11.77 7.55
CA THR A 113 -24.08 -12.55 7.82
C THR A 113 -25.25 -11.62 8.05
N ASN A 114 -26.38 -11.99 7.47
CA ASN A 114 -27.67 -11.38 7.71
C ASN A 114 -28.61 -12.50 8.16
N LEU A 115 -29.26 -12.28 9.28
CA LEU A 115 -30.27 -13.20 9.81
C LEU A 115 -31.52 -12.40 10.14
N GLU A 116 -32.65 -12.84 9.64
CA GLU A 116 -33.97 -12.29 9.95
C GLU A 116 -34.87 -13.43 10.38
N ALA A 117 -35.57 -13.25 11.51
CA ALA A 117 -36.49 -14.25 12.03
C ALA A 117 -37.82 -13.57 12.37
N LYS A 118 -38.91 -14.13 11.83
CA LYS A 118 -40.30 -13.81 12.18
C LYS A 118 -40.69 -14.55 13.44
N ILE A 119 -40.60 -13.90 14.60
CA ILE A 119 -40.84 -14.49 15.90
C ILE A 119 -42.35 -14.80 16.08
N VAL A 120 -43.15 -13.79 15.76
CA VAL A 120 -44.64 -13.91 15.76
C VAL A 120 -45.17 -13.13 14.54
N LYS A 121 -46.47 -13.20 14.29
CA LYS A 121 -47.10 -12.59 13.10
C LYS A 121 -46.88 -11.06 13.01
N TRP A 122 -46.67 -10.43 14.14
CA TRP A 122 -46.52 -8.96 14.25
C TRP A 122 -45.11 -8.53 14.63
N MET A 123 -44.13 -9.47 14.82
CA MET A 123 -42.78 -9.13 15.24
C MET A 123 -41.72 -9.91 14.44
N THR A 124 -40.79 -9.15 13.86
CA THR A 124 -39.59 -9.66 13.18
C THR A 124 -38.37 -9.11 13.89
N VAL A 125 -37.36 -9.92 14.10
CA VAL A 125 -36.05 -9.50 14.60
C VAL A 125 -34.97 -9.91 13.62
N GLY A 126 -33.91 -9.15 13.57
CA GLY A 126 -32.81 -9.50 12.69
C GLY A 126 -31.48 -8.94 13.16
N THR A 127 -30.41 -9.54 12.60
CA THR A 127 -29.05 -9.09 12.79
C THR A 127 -28.35 -8.98 11.44
N ARG A 128 -27.44 -8.00 11.33
CA ARG A 128 -26.53 -7.85 10.21
C ARG A 128 -25.14 -7.69 10.80
N LEU A 129 -24.26 -8.63 10.48
CA LEU A 129 -22.89 -8.61 10.95
C LEU A 129 -21.96 -8.55 9.74
N TYR A 130 -20.96 -7.72 9.83
CA TYR A 130 -19.84 -7.67 8.90
C TYR A 130 -18.56 -7.57 9.69
N GLY A 131 -17.63 -8.47 9.42
CA GLY A 131 -16.30 -8.44 10.01
C GLY A 131 -15.25 -8.47 8.92
N GLN A 132 -14.17 -7.76 9.13
CA GLN A 132 -13.03 -7.70 8.23
C GLN A 132 -11.74 -7.67 9.02
N LYS A 133 -10.78 -8.49 8.59
CA LYS A 133 -9.37 -8.33 8.92
C LYS A 133 -8.63 -7.93 7.65
N GLN A 134 -7.80 -6.90 7.73
CA GLN A 134 -6.98 -6.45 6.63
C GLN A 134 -5.55 -6.22 7.11
N ASP A 135 -4.63 -6.93 6.49
CA ASP A 135 -3.21 -6.81 6.70
C ASP A 135 -2.60 -6.04 5.52
N TYR A 136 -1.75 -5.08 5.82
CA TYR A 136 -1.02 -4.29 4.83
C TYR A 136 0.46 -4.51 5.01
N GLY A 137 1.18 -4.75 3.94
CA GLY A 137 2.61 -4.63 3.90
C GLY A 137 3.06 -3.19 4.19
N MET A 138 4.22 -3.06 4.78
CA MET A 138 4.70 -1.78 5.31
C MET A 138 6.00 -1.32 4.66
N ALA A 139 6.30 -1.77 3.43
CA ALA A 139 7.36 -1.13 2.66
C ALA A 139 7.11 0.38 2.55
N ASN A 140 8.17 1.17 2.61
CA ASN A 140 8.03 2.62 2.49
C ASN A 140 7.79 3.03 1.02
N ILE A 141 6.63 2.63 0.50
CA ILE A 141 6.23 2.85 -0.90
C ILE A 141 6.20 4.35 -1.24
N SER A 142 5.81 5.18 -0.28
CA SER A 142 5.78 6.64 -0.46
C SER A 142 7.16 7.18 -0.83
N ASN A 143 8.22 6.74 -0.14
CA ASN A 143 9.58 7.10 -0.48
C ASN A 143 10.02 6.45 -1.79
N GLY A 144 9.66 5.21 -2.05
CA GLY A 144 9.94 4.53 -3.32
C GLY A 144 9.45 5.34 -4.51
N PHE A 145 8.19 5.76 -4.52
CA PHE A 145 7.65 6.62 -5.59
C PHE A 145 8.37 7.97 -5.68
N LYS A 146 8.62 8.63 -4.55
CA LYS A 146 9.34 9.91 -4.53
C LYS A 146 10.70 9.80 -5.18
N TYR A 147 11.49 8.81 -4.80
CA TYR A 147 12.84 8.65 -5.31
C TYR A 147 12.89 8.09 -6.73
N LEU A 148 11.88 7.35 -7.17
CA LEU A 148 11.78 6.85 -8.55
C LEU A 148 11.80 8.00 -9.58
N TYR A 149 11.22 9.16 -9.24
CA TYR A 149 11.25 10.34 -10.10
C TYR A 149 12.48 11.23 -9.92
N GLN A 150 13.26 11.00 -8.88
CA GLN A 150 14.38 11.87 -8.51
C GLN A 150 15.74 11.20 -8.70
N THR A 151 15.77 9.85 -8.64
CA THR A 151 17.03 9.13 -8.77
C THR A 151 17.52 9.08 -10.21
N THR A 152 18.79 8.81 -10.36
CA THR A 152 19.45 8.77 -11.65
C THR A 152 19.90 7.35 -12.00
N PRO A 153 20.14 7.05 -13.28
CA PRO A 153 20.66 5.77 -13.68
C PRO A 153 22.04 5.43 -13.13
N GLY A 154 22.80 6.43 -12.66
CA GLY A 154 24.17 6.28 -12.20
C GLY A 154 24.35 5.64 -10.83
N VAL A 155 23.29 5.05 -10.25
CA VAL A 155 23.34 4.34 -8.97
C VAL A 155 23.14 2.86 -9.18
N TYR A 156 24.06 2.04 -8.69
CA TYR A 156 23.95 0.58 -8.73
C TYR A 156 22.94 0.08 -7.68
N PRO A 157 21.98 -0.77 -8.02
CA PRO A 157 20.96 -1.21 -7.08
C PRO A 157 21.52 -1.98 -5.87
N GLY A 158 22.48 -2.87 -6.09
CA GLY A 158 22.99 -3.77 -5.07
C GLY A 158 22.01 -4.91 -4.76
N GLU A 159 22.10 -5.43 -3.54
CA GLU A 159 21.27 -6.54 -3.05
C GLU A 159 20.82 -6.28 -1.60
N PRO A 160 19.88 -7.08 -1.06
CA PRO A 160 19.41 -6.91 0.31
C PRO A 160 20.52 -6.87 1.34
N ASN A 161 20.53 -5.82 2.16
CA ASN A 161 21.54 -5.45 3.16
C ASN A 161 22.87 -4.92 2.60
N TYR A 162 23.07 -4.95 1.29
CA TYR A 162 24.24 -4.42 0.57
C TYR A 162 23.75 -3.53 -0.57
N TRP A 163 22.89 -2.56 -0.28
CA TRP A 163 22.39 -1.64 -1.28
C TRP A 163 23.52 -0.78 -1.84
N GLY A 164 23.56 -0.63 -3.15
CA GLY A 164 24.57 0.22 -3.78
C GLY A 164 24.55 1.64 -3.20
N ARG A 165 25.71 2.23 -2.98
CA ARG A 165 25.83 3.56 -2.42
C ARG A 165 25.16 4.62 -3.30
N PRO A 166 24.60 5.68 -2.71
CA PRO A 166 24.24 6.86 -3.48
C PRO A 166 25.45 7.44 -4.22
N ALA A 167 25.21 8.17 -5.31
CA ALA A 167 26.29 8.89 -5.97
C ALA A 167 26.91 9.93 -5.03
N LEU A 168 28.22 10.15 -5.15
CA LEU A 168 28.90 11.18 -4.37
C LEU A 168 28.47 12.57 -4.84
N ALA A 169 28.44 13.53 -3.93
CA ALA A 169 28.12 14.93 -4.24
C ALA A 169 29.07 15.55 -5.26
N SER A 170 30.27 15.01 -5.41
CA SER A 170 31.24 15.38 -6.43
C SER A 170 30.93 14.79 -7.82
N GLU A 171 30.10 13.74 -7.85
CA GLU A 171 29.72 13.04 -9.08
C GLU A 171 28.33 13.45 -9.55
N GLU A 172 27.45 13.84 -8.62
CA GLU A 172 26.09 14.20 -8.92
C GLU A 172 25.41 15.05 -7.83
N SER A 173 24.26 15.64 -8.18
CA SER A 173 23.42 16.36 -7.23
C SER A 173 22.81 15.42 -6.17
N SER A 174 22.42 15.96 -5.03
CA SER A 174 21.96 15.27 -3.82
C SER A 174 20.74 14.35 -3.95
N ASN A 175 20.23 14.13 -5.15
CA ASN A 175 19.02 13.32 -5.40
C ASN A 175 19.31 11.89 -5.90
N ALA A 176 20.58 11.57 -6.15
CA ALA A 176 20.97 10.24 -6.63
C ALA A 176 20.97 9.21 -5.49
N ASN A 177 19.78 8.81 -5.06
CA ASN A 177 19.59 7.87 -3.98
C ASN A 177 19.31 6.46 -4.49
N ASN A 178 19.67 5.48 -3.70
CA ASN A 178 19.26 4.11 -3.94
C ASN A 178 17.82 3.90 -3.43
N ILE A 179 16.90 3.61 -4.35
CA ILE A 179 15.47 3.48 -4.05
C ILE A 179 15.21 2.34 -3.07
N PHE A 180 15.86 1.19 -3.27
CA PHE A 180 15.69 0.04 -2.40
C PHE A 180 16.19 0.32 -0.98
N GLY A 181 17.33 1.00 -0.85
CA GLY A 181 17.83 1.44 0.43
C GLY A 181 16.85 2.36 1.15
N GLN A 182 16.20 3.25 0.43
CA GLN A 182 15.19 4.15 0.99
C GLN A 182 13.90 3.41 1.40
N MET A 183 13.48 2.40 0.65
CA MET A 183 12.30 1.61 0.98
C MET A 183 12.57 0.62 2.12
N ALA A 184 13.71 -0.05 2.11
CA ALA A 184 14.08 -1.09 3.09
C ALA A 184 14.39 -0.52 4.48
N GLY A 185 14.61 0.79 4.61
CA GLY A 185 14.88 1.46 5.88
C GLY A 185 13.72 1.48 6.85
N ALA A 186 12.50 1.33 6.36
CA ALA A 186 11.31 1.29 7.19
C ALA A 186 10.43 0.11 6.77
N THR A 187 10.26 -0.85 7.68
CA THR A 187 9.41 -2.03 7.50
C THR A 187 8.47 -2.18 8.68
N GLY A 188 7.58 -3.16 8.64
CA GLY A 188 6.68 -3.43 9.73
C GLY A 188 5.41 -4.15 9.28
N PHE A 189 4.35 -4.01 10.06
CA PHE A 189 3.03 -4.49 9.70
C PHE A 189 1.96 -3.47 10.11
N ASN A 190 0.82 -3.54 9.44
CA ASN A 190 -0.37 -2.78 9.79
C ASN A 190 -1.59 -3.68 9.61
N THR A 191 -2.20 -4.08 10.73
CA THR A 191 -3.41 -4.90 10.75
C THR A 191 -4.59 -4.06 11.20
N VAL A 192 -5.64 -4.08 10.42
CA VAL A 192 -6.89 -3.37 10.71
C VAL A 192 -8.04 -4.37 10.81
N TRP A 193 -8.67 -4.38 11.97
CA TRP A 193 -9.91 -5.13 12.22
C TRP A 193 -11.09 -4.18 12.21
N ARG A 194 -12.14 -4.53 11.47
CA ARG A 194 -13.40 -3.78 11.46
C ARG A 194 -14.54 -4.74 11.71
N LEU A 195 -15.42 -4.34 12.60
CA LEU A 195 -16.69 -5.03 12.84
C LEU A 195 -17.82 -4.01 12.66
N ASN A 196 -18.87 -4.40 11.95
CA ASN A 196 -20.13 -3.68 11.93
C ASN A 196 -21.21 -4.67 12.35
N ALA A 197 -21.82 -4.40 13.49
CA ALA A 197 -22.91 -5.19 14.05
C ALA A 197 -24.17 -4.33 14.12
N SER A 198 -25.24 -4.83 13.55
CA SER A 198 -26.56 -4.20 13.59
C SER A 198 -27.57 -5.21 14.10
N VAL A 199 -28.35 -4.83 15.09
CA VAL A 199 -29.50 -5.58 15.58
C VAL A 199 -30.73 -4.73 15.37
N TYR A 200 -31.79 -5.30 14.82
CA TYR A 200 -33.03 -4.57 14.58
C TYR A 200 -34.26 -5.41 14.94
N GLY A 201 -35.32 -4.71 15.28
CA GLY A 201 -36.63 -5.29 15.50
C GLY A 201 -37.69 -4.49 14.77
N ILE A 202 -38.61 -5.18 14.12
CA ILE A 202 -39.75 -4.59 13.43
C ILE A 202 -41.02 -5.09 14.12
N ILE A 203 -41.85 -4.15 14.57
CA ILE A 203 -43.16 -4.43 15.16
C ILE A 203 -44.23 -3.89 14.24
N THR A 204 -45.22 -4.73 13.91
CA THR A 204 -46.38 -4.36 13.10
C THR A 204 -47.65 -4.57 13.97
N PRO A 205 -47.96 -3.58 14.84
CA PRO A 205 -49.07 -3.72 15.82
C PRO A 205 -50.44 -3.87 15.15
N TYR A 206 -50.63 -3.18 14.03
CA TYR A 206 -51.83 -3.30 13.19
C TYR A 206 -51.49 -3.03 11.72
N LYS A 207 -52.43 -3.33 10.84
CA LYS A 207 -52.24 -3.19 9.40
C LYS A 207 -51.84 -1.78 9.01
N GLY A 208 -50.70 -1.65 8.33
CA GLY A 208 -50.18 -0.39 7.82
C GLY A 208 -49.16 0.29 8.74
N LEU A 209 -49.10 -0.01 10.03
CA LEU A 209 -48.11 0.57 10.94
C LEU A 209 -46.92 -0.39 11.15
N ASN A 210 -45.72 0.10 10.82
CA ASN A 210 -44.45 -0.57 11.12
C ASN A 210 -43.60 0.35 12.00
N ILE A 211 -43.10 -0.19 13.09
CA ILE A 211 -42.16 0.47 14.00
C ILE A 211 -40.88 -0.35 13.94
N GLU A 212 -39.79 0.23 13.45
CA GLU A 212 -38.47 -0.42 13.36
C GLU A 212 -37.52 0.29 14.35
N GLY A 213 -36.94 -0.50 15.23
CA GLY A 213 -35.84 -0.06 16.09
C GLY A 213 -34.55 -0.74 15.63
N THR A 214 -33.49 0.04 15.41
CA THR A 214 -32.17 -0.45 15.00
C THR A 214 -31.09 0.08 15.93
N PHE A 215 -30.21 -0.81 16.37
CA PHE A 215 -28.99 -0.45 17.09
C PHE A 215 -27.78 -0.92 16.29
N ASN A 216 -26.82 -0.01 16.07
CA ASN A 216 -25.60 -0.29 15.35
C ASN A 216 -24.38 -0.08 16.27
N TYR A 217 -23.41 -0.98 16.14
CA TYR A 217 -22.12 -0.89 16.83
C TYR A 217 -20.99 -1.21 15.82
N SER A 218 -20.06 -0.28 15.66
CA SER A 218 -19.00 -0.38 14.64
C SER A 218 -17.64 -0.04 15.24
N PRO A 219 -16.95 -1.00 15.89
CA PRO A 219 -15.59 -0.83 16.36
C PRO A 219 -14.59 -1.05 15.21
N THR A 220 -13.47 -0.33 15.29
CA THR A 220 -12.28 -0.54 14.48
C THR A 220 -11.07 -0.61 15.41
N PHE A 221 -10.25 -1.63 15.21
CA PHE A 221 -8.98 -1.81 15.89
C PHE A 221 -7.86 -1.74 14.86
N THR A 222 -6.82 -0.98 15.15
CA THR A 222 -5.64 -0.87 14.29
C THR A 222 -4.42 -1.16 15.14
N ASP A 223 -3.66 -2.15 14.72
CA ASP A 223 -2.36 -2.49 15.27
C ASP A 223 -1.32 -2.29 14.19
N LYS A 224 -0.44 -1.34 14.43
CA LYS A 224 0.64 -0.97 13.53
C LYS A 224 1.96 -1.06 14.27
N SER A 225 2.89 -1.80 13.72
CA SER A 225 4.29 -1.77 14.12
C SER A 225 5.11 -1.29 12.93
N SER A 226 5.85 -0.24 13.11
CA SER A 226 6.85 0.19 12.14
C SER A 226 8.21 0.17 12.82
N TYR A 227 9.17 -0.38 12.11
CA TYR A 227 10.51 -0.34 12.58
C TYR A 227 11.42 0.27 11.53
N SER A 228 12.30 1.15 11.99
CA SER A 228 13.28 1.83 11.18
C SER A 228 14.66 1.35 11.58
N ARG A 229 15.45 0.98 10.61
CA ARG A 229 16.83 0.56 10.79
C ARG A 229 17.76 1.39 9.91
N GLN A 230 19.00 1.47 10.32
CA GLN A 230 20.05 2.00 9.46
C GLN A 230 20.22 1.07 8.25
N ASN A 231 20.14 1.63 7.05
CA ASN A 231 20.49 0.90 5.84
C ASN A 231 22.00 0.90 5.67
N GLY A 232 22.55 -0.27 5.38
CA GLY A 232 23.93 -0.37 4.93
C GLY A 232 23.99 -0.12 3.43
N TYR A 233 24.68 0.91 3.04
CA TYR A 233 25.09 1.09 1.66
C TYR A 233 26.48 0.50 1.46
N TRP A 234 26.72 -0.03 0.28
CA TRP A 234 27.96 -0.70 -0.09
C TRP A 234 28.55 -0.05 -1.33
N ASP A 235 29.81 0.29 -1.25
CA ASP A 235 30.57 0.70 -2.42
C ASP A 235 31.18 -0.55 -3.06
N TYR A 236 30.59 -0.97 -4.15
CA TYR A 236 31.00 -2.18 -4.88
C TYR A 236 32.31 -2.02 -5.65
N VAL A 237 32.79 -0.78 -5.81
CA VAL A 237 34.09 -0.52 -6.45
C VAL A 237 35.23 -0.68 -5.47
N THR A 238 35.05 -0.17 -4.26
CA THR A 238 36.07 -0.28 -3.20
C THR A 238 35.89 -1.47 -2.28
N ASP A 239 34.79 -2.21 -2.45
CA ASP A 239 34.36 -3.32 -1.61
C ASP A 239 34.25 -2.95 -0.12
N GLN A 240 33.67 -1.77 0.14
CA GLN A 240 33.55 -1.23 1.49
C GLN A 240 32.14 -0.80 1.83
N ARG A 241 31.79 -0.94 3.11
CA ARG A 241 30.57 -0.37 3.63
C ARG A 241 30.70 1.16 3.69
N VAL A 242 29.75 1.84 3.08
CA VAL A 242 29.63 3.29 3.21
C VAL A 242 28.76 3.58 4.43
N SER A 243 29.33 4.27 5.40
CA SER A 243 28.59 4.75 6.57
C SER A 243 27.76 5.96 6.18
N GLU A 244 26.45 5.80 6.13
CA GLU A 244 25.56 6.97 6.10
C GLU A 244 25.08 7.30 7.49
N SER A 245 25.16 8.57 7.82
CA SER A 245 25.09 9.12 9.17
C SER A 245 23.68 9.34 9.72
N ALA A 246 22.61 8.87 9.11
CA ALA A 246 21.30 9.43 9.47
C ALA A 246 20.56 8.72 10.61
N LEU A 247 20.84 7.46 10.90
CA LEU A 247 20.15 6.75 11.99
C LEU A 247 21.16 6.01 12.86
N GLU A 248 21.65 6.70 13.89
CA GLU A 248 22.54 6.07 14.88
C GLU A 248 21.88 4.92 15.64
N ASN A 249 20.54 4.91 15.69
CA ASN A 249 19.79 3.90 16.42
C ASN A 249 18.61 3.35 15.60
N ALA A 250 18.46 2.03 15.57
CA ALA A 250 17.24 1.42 15.12
C ALA A 250 16.08 1.77 16.08
N SER A 251 14.92 2.05 15.55
CA SER A 251 13.75 2.38 16.34
C SER A 251 12.55 1.52 15.97
N ILE A 252 11.75 1.18 16.97
CA ILE A 252 10.47 0.49 16.79
C ILE A 252 9.38 1.41 17.33
N THR A 253 8.36 1.65 16.49
CA THR A 253 7.17 2.38 16.88
C THR A 253 5.97 1.48 16.78
N ASN A 254 5.33 1.20 17.92
CA ASN A 254 4.09 0.46 17.99
C ASN A 254 2.94 1.42 18.23
N THR A 255 1.91 1.32 17.40
CA THR A 255 0.69 2.09 17.53
C THR A 255 -0.49 1.13 17.60
N SER A 256 -1.25 1.21 18.68
CA SER A 256 -2.54 0.54 18.81
C SER A 256 -3.62 1.58 18.96
N ALA A 257 -4.59 1.56 18.07
CA ALA A 257 -5.71 2.50 18.06
C ALA A 257 -7.03 1.74 18.08
N ARG A 258 -7.97 2.27 18.83
CA ARG A 258 -9.32 1.74 18.93
C ARG A 258 -10.32 2.86 18.77
N THR A 259 -11.21 2.71 17.82
CA THR A 259 -12.33 3.63 17.61
C THR A 259 -13.62 2.84 17.55
N TRP A 260 -14.73 3.47 17.95
CA TRP A 260 -16.05 2.87 17.80
C TRP A 260 -17.11 3.93 17.52
N ARG A 261 -18.12 3.52 16.81
CA ARG A 261 -19.34 4.30 16.59
C ARG A 261 -20.53 3.50 17.06
N GLN A 262 -21.47 4.16 17.69
CA GLN A 262 -22.75 3.60 18.09
C GLN A 262 -23.85 4.51 17.53
N SER A 263 -24.95 3.92 17.06
CA SER A 263 -26.17 4.63 16.74
C SER A 263 -27.39 3.81 17.10
N ALA A 264 -28.43 4.47 17.53
CA ALA A 264 -29.75 3.90 17.74
C ALA A 264 -30.77 4.73 16.95
N GLU A 265 -31.61 4.05 16.19
CA GLU A 265 -32.60 4.67 15.32
C GLU A 265 -33.97 4.03 15.57
N ILE A 266 -35.02 4.86 15.55
CA ILE A 266 -36.39 4.39 15.55
C ILE A 266 -37.09 4.99 14.34
N LEU A 267 -37.65 4.13 13.52
CA LEU A 267 -38.38 4.51 12.33
C LEU A 267 -39.82 4.07 12.46
N VAL A 268 -40.75 5.01 12.37
CA VAL A 268 -42.22 4.74 12.38
C VAL A 268 -42.77 5.02 11.00
N ARG A 269 -43.31 3.98 10.39
CA ARG A 269 -43.86 4.05 9.03
C ARG A 269 -45.32 3.64 9.05
N TYR A 270 -46.21 4.51 8.54
CA TYR A 270 -47.60 4.20 8.39
C TYR A 270 -48.03 4.31 6.93
N ASN A 271 -48.64 3.26 6.41
CA ASN A 271 -49.19 3.23 5.06
C ASN A 271 -50.67 2.80 5.10
N THR A 272 -51.54 3.56 4.46
CA THR A 272 -52.96 3.22 4.36
C THR A 272 -53.52 3.58 3.00
N THR A 273 -54.58 2.89 2.62
CA THR A 273 -55.33 3.19 1.39
C THR A 273 -56.74 3.58 1.75
N ILE A 274 -57.17 4.78 1.38
CA ILE A 274 -58.50 5.31 1.63
C ILE A 274 -59.34 5.12 0.36
N LYS A 275 -60.52 4.57 0.50
CA LYS A 275 -61.51 4.37 -0.58
C LYS A 275 -60.98 3.63 -1.81
N LYS A 276 -59.94 2.80 -1.68
CA LYS A 276 -59.20 2.08 -2.74
C LYS A 276 -58.45 2.95 -3.74
N ASP A 277 -58.62 4.26 -3.78
CA ASP A 277 -58.08 5.16 -4.81
C ASP A 277 -56.95 6.06 -4.28
N HIS A 278 -56.86 6.26 -2.97
CA HIS A 278 -55.87 7.16 -2.37
C HIS A 278 -54.93 6.39 -1.45
N ALA A 279 -53.67 6.19 -1.87
CA ALA A 279 -52.61 5.66 -1.05
C ALA A 279 -51.90 6.78 -0.28
N LEU A 280 -51.87 6.71 1.04
CA LEU A 280 -51.19 7.65 1.93
C LEU A 280 -50.08 6.93 2.66
N GLY A 281 -48.86 7.54 2.70
CA GLY A 281 -47.72 7.09 3.45
C GLY A 281 -47.15 8.22 4.31
N ALA A 282 -46.78 7.88 5.53
CA ALA A 282 -46.07 8.78 6.45
C ALA A 282 -44.86 8.03 7.01
N LEU A 283 -43.76 8.79 7.22
CA LEU A 283 -42.53 8.33 7.76
C LEU A 283 -42.08 9.27 8.86
#